data_22821f87ac7911f6f5ec9b6d7f41e58f
#
_entry.id   22821f87ac7911f6f5ec9b6d7f41e58f
#
_cell.length_a   1.000
_cell.length_b   1.000
_cell.length_c   1.000
_cell.angle_alpha   90.00
_cell.angle_beta   90.00
_cell.angle_gamma   90.00
#
_symmetry.space_group_name_H-M   'P 1'
#
loop_
_entity.id
_entity.type
_entity.pdbx_description
1 polymer ?
#
loop_
_entity_poly.entity_id
_entity_poly.type
_entity_poly.pdbx_seq_one_letter_code
_entity_poly.pdbx_strand_id
1 'polypeptide(L)'
;MNERIIALLKENPLVADYRLNTVKTESYEMFFVHRDLETVRSTDTVSRKVTVFVEKDGKLGDATFSVYASYTDEDIRREIGSACKKASLAGNEPYALPANETLTREAYSNFKEYGTAELAAAIADAVFAADCEEGGSINALEVFLYRDTVSVKNSRGIDKTEIRYHAMVEAIPTWNGGEESVELYECYNFTEFDAQTVTEEIATRMREVRDRLAAKVPDTKLCCPVVLGATELSRLLFSLAHELNYAGIYNHTAAFKEGDDIQTGAVGDRLTVTVCGAVKGSVRSAAFDADGTSLVDAEVIRDGVAVGSFGSVRYASYLGKAPTGNLGCLRVETGSASDADLARAPYFRCASMSGLQLDIYNDYIGGEVRLAYYFDGEKEIPVTGISISGKLSEALAHMRLSDTATVHEGYCGPRWASFDTIEIV
;
A
#
# COMPACT_ATOMS: atom_id res chain seq x y z
N MET A 1 -22.02 22.57 3.37
CA MET A 1 -21.21 22.36 4.60
C MET A 1 -19.79 22.92 4.43
N ASN A 2 -19.03 22.57 3.40
CA ASN A 2 -17.62 23.02 3.26
C ASN A 2 -17.49 24.56 3.23
N GLU A 3 -18.29 25.27 2.44
CA GLU A 3 -18.27 26.75 2.40
C GLU A 3 -18.64 27.38 3.75
N ARG A 4 -19.55 26.76 4.50
CA ARG A 4 -19.91 27.18 5.85
C ARG A 4 -18.72 27.05 6.81
N ILE A 5 -18.01 25.92 6.79
CA ILE A 5 -16.78 25.71 7.58
C ILE A 5 -15.73 26.76 7.23
N ILE A 6 -15.49 26.98 5.95
CA ILE A 6 -14.51 27.97 5.44
C ILE A 6 -14.86 29.38 5.91
N ALA A 7 -16.13 29.75 5.88
CA ALA A 7 -16.56 31.07 6.37
C ALA A 7 -16.24 31.25 7.86
N LEU A 8 -16.55 30.24 8.70
CA LEU A 8 -16.27 30.28 10.13
C LEU A 8 -14.77 30.25 10.46
N LEU A 9 -13.95 29.58 9.65
CA LEU A 9 -12.48 29.62 9.79
C LEU A 9 -11.94 31.03 9.54
N LYS A 10 -12.47 31.74 8.51
CA LYS A 10 -12.07 33.10 8.16
C LYS A 10 -12.50 34.13 9.20
N GLU A 11 -13.55 33.87 9.99
CA GLU A 11 -13.99 34.75 11.08
C GLU A 11 -13.05 34.73 12.29
N ASN A 12 -12.23 33.68 12.47
CA ASN A 12 -11.37 33.53 13.63
C ASN A 12 -9.99 34.15 13.40
N PRO A 13 -9.61 35.22 14.11
CA PRO A 13 -8.36 35.95 13.86
C PRO A 13 -7.09 35.16 14.25
N LEU A 14 -7.20 34.06 14.96
CA LEU A 14 -6.06 33.20 15.32
C LEU A 14 -5.71 32.22 14.21
N VAL A 15 -6.60 32.01 13.24
CA VAL A 15 -6.35 31.12 12.11
C VAL A 15 -5.52 31.86 11.05
N ALA A 16 -4.24 31.60 11.03
CA ALA A 16 -3.33 32.15 10.01
C ALA A 16 -3.56 31.48 8.63
N ASP A 17 -3.67 30.17 8.65
CA ASP A 17 -4.00 29.33 7.49
C ASP A 17 -4.91 28.17 7.90
N TYR A 18 -5.58 27.55 6.92
CA TYR A 18 -6.37 26.34 7.13
C TYR A 18 -6.30 25.40 5.95
N ARG A 19 -6.61 24.12 6.21
CA ARG A 19 -6.84 23.08 5.22
C ARG A 19 -8.09 22.29 5.58
N LEU A 20 -8.94 22.06 4.59
CA LEU A 20 -10.15 21.26 4.70
C LEU A 20 -10.04 20.06 3.76
N ASN A 21 -9.95 18.88 4.33
CA ASN A 21 -10.02 17.60 3.60
C ASN A 21 -11.43 17.04 3.72
N THR A 22 -12.04 16.69 2.61
CA THR A 22 -13.36 16.05 2.57
C THR A 22 -13.26 14.77 1.75
N VAL A 23 -13.75 13.68 2.31
CA VAL A 23 -13.92 12.41 1.60
C VAL A 23 -15.39 12.03 1.68
N LYS A 24 -16.05 11.96 0.53
CA LYS A 24 -17.37 11.34 0.40
C LYS A 24 -17.17 9.94 -0.15
N THR A 25 -17.65 8.94 0.57
CA THR A 25 -17.60 7.53 0.16
C THR A 25 -19.02 7.03 -0.07
N GLU A 26 -19.30 6.57 -1.28
CA GLU A 26 -20.48 5.83 -1.65
C GLU A 26 -20.05 4.35 -1.79
N SER A 27 -20.70 3.44 -1.02
CA SER A 27 -20.39 2.01 -1.09
C SER A 27 -21.59 1.16 -1.43
N TYR A 28 -21.31 0.01 -2.04
CA TYR A 28 -22.23 -1.09 -2.21
C TYR A 28 -21.52 -2.37 -1.80
N GLU A 29 -22.14 -3.16 -0.93
CA GLU A 29 -21.48 -4.23 -0.22
C GLU A 29 -22.35 -5.49 -0.24
N MET A 30 -21.74 -6.65 -0.54
CA MET A 30 -22.39 -7.97 -0.50
C MET A 30 -21.63 -8.90 0.42
N PHE A 31 -22.35 -9.62 1.26
CA PHE A 31 -21.81 -10.54 2.25
C PHE A 31 -22.38 -11.94 1.99
N PHE A 32 -21.50 -12.92 1.82
CA PHE A 32 -21.86 -14.31 1.57
C PHE A 32 -21.31 -15.23 2.66
N VAL A 33 -22.09 -16.21 3.05
CA VAL A 33 -21.63 -17.37 3.79
C VAL A 33 -21.77 -18.57 2.87
N HIS A 34 -20.65 -19.20 2.58
CA HIS A 34 -20.53 -20.12 1.46
C HIS A 34 -21.00 -19.41 0.17
N ARG A 35 -21.97 -19.99 -0.55
CA ARG A 35 -22.54 -19.37 -1.77
C ARG A 35 -23.86 -18.63 -1.53
N ASP A 36 -24.33 -18.57 -0.30
CA ASP A 36 -25.59 -17.93 0.07
C ASP A 36 -25.37 -16.46 0.39
N LEU A 37 -26.05 -15.58 -0.35
CA LEU A 37 -26.05 -14.15 -0.08
C LEU A 37 -26.87 -13.84 1.18
N GLU A 38 -26.21 -13.43 2.26
CA GLU A 38 -26.88 -13.11 3.53
C GLU A 38 -27.31 -11.64 3.63
N THR A 39 -26.45 -10.74 3.17
CA THR A 39 -26.68 -9.30 3.38
C THR A 39 -26.20 -8.49 2.19
N VAL A 40 -26.97 -7.45 1.87
CA VAL A 40 -26.58 -6.37 0.97
C VAL A 40 -26.69 -5.04 1.74
N ARG A 41 -25.65 -4.22 1.65
CA ARG A 41 -25.61 -2.91 2.31
C ARG A 41 -25.14 -1.85 1.32
N SER A 42 -25.71 -0.64 1.43
CA SER A 42 -25.22 0.55 0.74
C SER A 42 -25.01 1.66 1.75
N THR A 43 -23.92 2.40 1.61
CA THR A 43 -23.63 3.55 2.46
C THR A 43 -23.32 4.79 1.64
N ASP A 44 -23.64 5.96 2.20
CA ASP A 44 -23.20 7.27 1.71
C ASP A 44 -22.71 8.05 2.92
N THR A 45 -21.39 8.19 3.04
CA THR A 45 -20.75 8.82 4.19
C THR A 45 -19.89 9.99 3.76
N VAL A 46 -19.76 10.98 4.65
CA VAL A 46 -18.89 12.14 4.41
C VAL A 46 -18.04 12.41 5.64
N SER A 47 -16.73 12.24 5.48
CA SER A 47 -15.73 12.63 6.47
C SER A 47 -15.17 14.01 6.14
N ARG A 48 -15.06 14.89 7.15
CA ARG A 48 -14.45 16.21 7.03
C ARG A 48 -13.42 16.39 8.12
N LYS A 49 -12.18 16.66 7.72
CA LYS A 49 -11.06 16.96 8.63
C LYS A 49 -10.59 18.39 8.33
N VAL A 50 -10.53 19.21 9.35
CA VAL A 50 -10.06 20.59 9.30
C VAL A 50 -8.75 20.68 10.05
N THR A 51 -7.70 21.17 9.39
CA THR A 51 -6.45 21.55 10.04
C THR A 51 -6.39 23.08 10.09
N VAL A 52 -6.20 23.63 11.27
CA VAL A 52 -5.92 25.06 11.47
C VAL A 52 -4.43 25.25 11.71
N PHE A 53 -3.89 26.33 11.19
CA PHE A 53 -2.51 26.74 11.40
C PHE A 53 -2.53 28.08 12.17
N VAL A 54 -1.70 28.16 13.21
CA VAL A 54 -1.60 29.34 14.09
C VAL A 54 -0.14 29.78 14.14
N GLU A 55 0.10 31.06 13.82
CA GLU A 55 1.42 31.67 13.97
C GLU A 55 1.52 32.27 15.37
N LYS A 56 2.59 31.94 16.07
CA LYS A 56 2.90 32.48 17.40
C LYS A 56 4.42 32.53 17.62
N ASP A 57 4.92 33.67 18.04
CA ASP A 57 6.34 33.86 18.40
C ASP A 57 7.30 33.40 17.28
N GLY A 58 6.92 33.65 16.01
CA GLY A 58 7.70 33.24 14.82
C GLY A 58 7.69 31.73 14.54
N LYS A 59 6.82 30.97 15.18
CA LYS A 59 6.60 29.53 14.95
C LYS A 59 5.22 29.28 14.38
N LEU A 60 5.07 28.16 13.66
CA LEU A 60 3.82 27.71 13.09
C LEU A 60 3.35 26.43 13.78
N GLY A 61 2.23 26.52 14.48
CA GLY A 61 1.59 25.35 15.06
C GLY A 61 0.39 24.90 14.22
N ASP A 62 0.06 23.64 14.26
CA ASP A 62 -1.10 23.08 13.59
C ASP A 62 -1.89 22.13 14.50
N ALA A 63 -3.21 22.06 14.29
CA ALA A 63 -4.09 21.12 14.94
C ALA A 63 -5.25 20.74 14.04
N THR A 64 -5.60 19.45 14.05
CA THR A 64 -6.67 18.88 13.23
C THR A 64 -7.86 18.45 14.09
N PHE A 65 -9.06 18.66 13.56
CA PHE A 65 -10.31 18.18 14.15
C PHE A 65 -11.28 17.71 13.05
N SER A 66 -12.26 16.89 13.42
CA SER A 66 -13.32 16.43 12.52
C SER A 66 -14.57 17.29 12.67
N VAL A 67 -15.30 17.48 11.55
CA VAL A 67 -16.60 18.17 11.54
C VAL A 67 -17.68 17.21 11.08
N TYR A 68 -18.66 16.98 11.93
CA TYR A 68 -19.80 16.09 11.67
C TYR A 68 -20.98 16.85 11.05
N ALA A 69 -21.83 16.13 10.33
CA ALA A 69 -23.00 16.71 9.67
C ALA A 69 -23.99 17.38 10.64
N SER A 70 -24.04 16.88 11.89
CA SER A 70 -24.90 17.39 12.96
C SER A 70 -24.41 18.67 13.63
N TYR A 71 -23.16 19.11 13.36
CA TYR A 71 -22.59 20.28 14.03
C TYR A 71 -23.30 21.58 13.64
N THR A 72 -23.65 22.36 14.66
CA THR A 72 -24.09 23.75 14.52
C THR A 72 -22.90 24.67 14.22
N ASP A 73 -23.15 25.94 13.87
CA ASP A 73 -22.09 26.95 13.74
C ASP A 73 -21.35 27.17 15.06
N GLU A 74 -22.04 27.08 16.17
CA GLU A 74 -21.46 27.23 17.50
C GLU A 74 -20.53 26.05 17.83
N ASP A 75 -20.91 24.82 17.47
CA ASP A 75 -20.07 23.65 17.63
C ASP A 75 -18.79 23.79 16.80
N ILE A 76 -18.90 24.22 15.52
CA ILE A 76 -17.75 24.43 14.64
C ILE A 76 -16.83 25.52 15.19
N ARG A 77 -17.37 26.67 15.64
CA ARG A 77 -16.57 27.73 16.27
C ARG A 77 -15.86 27.26 17.53
N ARG A 78 -16.52 26.45 18.36
CA ARG A 78 -15.91 25.85 19.55
C ARG A 78 -14.72 24.96 19.18
N GLU A 79 -14.87 24.09 18.19
CA GLU A 79 -13.80 23.21 17.73
C GLU A 79 -12.64 24.00 17.11
N ILE A 80 -12.91 25.03 16.29
CA ILE A 80 -11.88 25.93 15.75
C ILE A 80 -11.11 26.59 16.90
N GLY A 81 -11.81 27.14 17.91
CA GLY A 81 -11.16 27.76 19.04
C GLY A 81 -10.31 26.80 19.87
N SER A 82 -10.77 25.55 20.05
CA SER A 82 -10.04 24.49 20.71
C SER A 82 -8.78 24.11 19.92
N ALA A 83 -8.92 23.94 18.61
CA ALA A 83 -7.80 23.61 17.72
C ALA A 83 -6.75 24.75 17.67
N CYS A 84 -7.19 26.01 17.62
CA CYS A 84 -6.26 27.15 17.70
C CYS A 84 -5.45 27.17 19.01
N LYS A 85 -6.09 26.85 20.14
CA LYS A 85 -5.38 26.73 21.43
C LYS A 85 -4.34 25.61 21.40
N LYS A 86 -4.69 24.45 20.85
CA LYS A 86 -3.74 23.32 20.71
C LYS A 86 -2.59 23.68 19.77
N ALA A 87 -2.89 24.26 18.61
CA ALA A 87 -1.90 24.71 17.63
C ALA A 87 -0.92 25.72 18.25
N SER A 88 -1.41 26.63 19.11
CA SER A 88 -0.56 27.63 19.78
C SER A 88 0.48 27.03 20.76
N LEU A 89 0.38 25.74 21.09
CA LEU A 89 1.35 25.02 21.93
C LEU A 89 2.44 24.30 21.10
N ALA A 90 2.21 24.14 19.79
CA ALA A 90 3.18 23.54 18.88
C ALA A 90 4.10 24.61 18.30
N GLY A 91 5.40 24.35 18.27
CA GLY A 91 6.42 25.31 17.83
C GLY A 91 7.25 24.81 16.66
N ASN A 92 6.61 24.55 15.51
CA ASN A 92 7.31 24.11 14.30
C ASN A 92 7.94 25.30 13.55
N GLU A 93 8.97 25.03 12.76
CA GLU A 93 9.47 26.01 11.81
C GLU A 93 8.36 26.39 10.82
N PRO A 94 8.23 27.67 10.44
CA PRO A 94 7.25 28.10 9.46
C PRO A 94 7.51 27.49 8.08
N TYR A 95 6.44 27.16 7.38
CA TYR A 95 6.45 26.75 5.98
C TYR A 95 5.19 27.24 5.28
N ALA A 96 5.24 27.39 3.95
CA ALA A 96 4.10 27.78 3.15
C ALA A 96 3.28 26.56 2.70
N LEU A 97 1.96 26.61 2.85
CA LEU A 97 1.06 25.63 2.25
C LEU A 97 1.11 25.72 0.70
N PRO A 98 0.77 24.63 -0.01
CA PRO A 98 0.55 24.68 -1.45
C PRO A 98 -0.47 25.77 -1.80
N ALA A 99 -0.30 26.43 -2.94
CA ALA A 99 -1.11 27.59 -3.31
C ALA A 99 -1.50 27.61 -4.78
N ASN A 100 -2.64 28.30 -5.08
CA ASN A 100 -3.06 28.70 -6.41
C ASN A 100 -3.16 27.56 -7.44
N GLU A 101 -3.68 26.42 -7.03
CA GLU A 101 -3.87 25.29 -7.93
C GLU A 101 -5.27 24.70 -7.80
N THR A 102 -5.93 24.49 -8.92
CA THR A 102 -7.25 23.86 -9.01
C THR A 102 -7.16 22.61 -9.86
N LEU A 103 -7.85 21.55 -9.44
CA LEU A 103 -7.93 20.30 -10.17
C LEU A 103 -9.30 19.66 -9.95
N THR A 104 -9.94 19.25 -11.03
CA THR A 104 -11.07 18.32 -10.96
C THR A 104 -10.79 17.19 -11.94
N ARG A 105 -10.66 15.99 -11.41
CA ARG A 105 -10.43 14.82 -12.25
C ARG A 105 -11.21 13.62 -11.73
N GLU A 106 -11.43 12.67 -12.62
CA GLU A 106 -11.97 11.37 -12.32
C GLU A 106 -10.94 10.33 -12.75
N ALA A 107 -10.54 9.47 -11.82
CA ALA A 107 -9.61 8.38 -12.10
C ALA A 107 -10.24 7.37 -13.06
N TYR A 108 -9.44 6.79 -13.94
CA TYR A 108 -9.92 5.74 -14.83
C TYR A 108 -10.33 4.52 -14.03
N SER A 109 -11.49 3.96 -14.42
CA SER A 109 -11.99 2.67 -13.95
C SER A 109 -13.04 2.18 -14.95
N ASN A 110 -13.07 0.88 -15.24
CA ASN A 110 -14.12 0.28 -16.05
C ASN A 110 -15.40 -0.03 -15.23
N PHE A 111 -15.44 0.25 -13.95
CA PHE A 111 -16.61 0.03 -13.09
C PHE A 111 -17.85 0.79 -13.58
N LYS A 112 -17.66 1.91 -14.28
CA LYS A 112 -18.76 2.70 -14.88
C LYS A 112 -19.46 2.01 -16.04
N GLU A 113 -18.86 0.98 -16.60
CA GLU A 113 -19.44 0.19 -17.69
C GLU A 113 -20.52 -0.78 -17.19
N TYR A 114 -20.64 -0.92 -15.86
CA TYR A 114 -21.56 -1.83 -15.17
C TYR A 114 -22.54 -1.05 -14.29
N GLY A 115 -23.71 -1.64 -14.05
CA GLY A 115 -24.53 -1.27 -12.89
C GLY A 115 -23.84 -1.72 -11.60
N THR A 116 -23.96 -0.93 -10.52
CA THR A 116 -23.21 -1.22 -9.27
C THR A 116 -23.52 -2.61 -8.70
N ALA A 117 -24.81 -3.00 -8.66
CA ALA A 117 -25.21 -4.33 -8.19
C ALA A 117 -24.77 -5.44 -9.15
N GLU A 118 -24.78 -5.16 -10.46
CA GLU A 118 -24.32 -6.08 -11.50
C GLU A 118 -22.82 -6.35 -11.38
N LEU A 119 -22.02 -5.30 -11.16
CA LEU A 119 -20.57 -5.44 -10.95
C LEU A 119 -20.27 -6.25 -9.70
N ALA A 120 -20.94 -5.95 -8.57
CA ALA A 120 -20.72 -6.69 -7.33
C ALA A 120 -21.08 -8.19 -7.49
N ALA A 121 -22.17 -8.50 -8.17
CA ALA A 121 -22.53 -9.89 -8.49
C ALA A 121 -21.51 -10.55 -9.42
N ALA A 122 -21.06 -9.86 -10.49
CA ALA A 122 -20.06 -10.39 -11.41
C ALA A 122 -18.72 -10.68 -10.71
N ILE A 123 -18.31 -9.85 -9.73
CA ILE A 123 -17.14 -10.10 -8.91
C ILE A 123 -17.34 -11.36 -8.05
N ALA A 124 -18.50 -11.49 -7.38
CA ALA A 124 -18.80 -12.67 -6.58
C ALA A 124 -18.83 -13.94 -7.43
N ASP A 125 -19.43 -13.89 -8.63
CA ASP A 125 -19.44 -15.02 -9.58
C ASP A 125 -18.01 -15.41 -10.00
N ALA A 126 -17.13 -14.44 -10.26
CA ALA A 126 -15.73 -14.70 -10.61
C ALA A 126 -14.96 -15.36 -9.46
N VAL A 127 -15.21 -14.95 -8.20
CA VAL A 127 -14.63 -15.59 -7.01
C VAL A 127 -15.14 -17.02 -6.87
N PHE A 128 -16.45 -17.26 -6.96
CA PHE A 128 -17.03 -18.58 -6.82
C PHE A 128 -16.74 -19.52 -8.00
N ALA A 129 -16.35 -18.99 -9.16
CA ALA A 129 -15.90 -19.80 -10.28
C ALA A 129 -14.59 -20.55 -9.98
N ALA A 130 -13.78 -20.06 -9.04
CA ALA A 130 -12.56 -20.72 -8.59
C ALA A 130 -12.81 -21.86 -7.58
N ASP A 131 -14.00 -21.93 -6.99
CA ASP A 131 -14.41 -22.96 -6.02
C ASP A 131 -14.98 -24.18 -6.73
N CYS A 132 -14.11 -24.96 -7.35
CA CYS A 132 -14.48 -26.07 -8.22
C CYS A 132 -13.82 -27.43 -7.81
N GLU A 133 -12.98 -27.46 -6.76
CA GLU A 133 -12.32 -28.69 -6.32
C GLU A 133 -13.08 -29.36 -5.16
N GLU A 134 -13.23 -30.70 -5.22
CA GLU A 134 -13.81 -31.47 -4.12
C GLU A 134 -12.92 -31.37 -2.87
N GLY A 135 -13.49 -30.99 -1.72
CA GLY A 135 -12.76 -30.73 -0.47
C GLY A 135 -12.39 -29.25 -0.26
N GLY A 136 -12.42 -28.45 -1.30
CA GLY A 136 -12.26 -26.98 -1.21
C GLY A 136 -13.61 -26.28 -1.07
N SER A 137 -13.60 -25.10 -0.47
CA SER A 137 -14.74 -24.19 -0.43
C SER A 137 -14.29 -22.75 -0.17
N ILE A 138 -15.11 -21.79 -0.57
CA ILE A 138 -15.00 -20.42 -0.10
C ILE A 138 -15.98 -20.25 1.04
N ASN A 139 -15.47 -20.22 2.27
CA ASN A 139 -16.27 -20.26 3.48
C ASN A 139 -17.04 -18.95 3.70
N ALA A 140 -16.40 -17.81 3.42
CA ALA A 140 -17.04 -16.50 3.39
C ALA A 140 -16.47 -15.64 2.27
N LEU A 141 -17.30 -14.76 1.75
CA LEU A 141 -16.94 -13.76 0.75
C LEU A 141 -17.61 -12.44 1.07
N GLU A 142 -16.81 -11.38 1.09
CA GLU A 142 -17.29 -10.01 1.19
C GLU A 142 -16.83 -9.22 -0.03
N VAL A 143 -17.75 -8.59 -0.73
CA VAL A 143 -17.48 -7.75 -1.89
C VAL A 143 -17.88 -6.32 -1.56
N PHE A 144 -16.92 -5.42 -1.62
CA PHE A 144 -17.12 -3.99 -1.40
C PHE A 144 -16.78 -3.22 -2.66
N LEU A 145 -17.73 -2.42 -3.13
CA LEU A 145 -17.50 -1.44 -4.19
C LEU A 145 -17.55 -0.05 -3.60
N TYR A 146 -16.56 0.75 -3.95
CA TYR A 146 -16.44 2.12 -3.45
C TYR A 146 -16.32 3.12 -4.60
N ARG A 147 -16.99 4.25 -4.41
CA ARG A 147 -16.79 5.47 -5.18
C ARG A 147 -16.46 6.60 -4.21
N ASP A 148 -15.19 7.00 -4.18
CA ASP A 148 -14.72 8.06 -3.32
C ASP A 148 -14.62 9.38 -4.08
N THR A 149 -15.16 10.45 -3.48
CA THR A 149 -14.87 11.83 -3.90
C THR A 149 -13.98 12.47 -2.85
N VAL A 150 -12.69 12.58 -3.18
CA VAL A 150 -11.66 13.16 -2.33
C VAL A 150 -11.45 14.61 -2.72
N SER A 151 -11.57 15.55 -1.77
CA SER A 151 -11.29 16.96 -2.03
C SER A 151 -10.43 17.61 -0.96
N VAL A 152 -9.59 18.54 -1.39
CA VAL A 152 -8.75 19.37 -0.52
C VAL A 152 -8.94 20.84 -0.91
N LYS A 153 -9.30 21.66 0.09
CA LYS A 153 -9.31 23.12 -0.03
C LYS A 153 -8.44 23.74 1.07
N ASN A 154 -7.73 24.80 0.75
CA ASN A 154 -6.97 25.53 1.76
C ASN A 154 -7.11 27.05 1.63
N SER A 155 -6.56 27.80 2.58
CA SER A 155 -6.58 29.28 2.61
C SER A 155 -5.75 29.94 1.52
N ARG A 156 -4.86 29.18 0.86
CA ARG A 156 -3.92 29.66 -0.16
C ARG A 156 -4.40 29.42 -1.61
N GLY A 157 -5.65 29.02 -1.81
CA GLY A 157 -6.24 28.86 -3.14
C GLY A 157 -6.08 27.46 -3.75
N ILE A 158 -5.79 26.44 -2.95
CA ILE A 158 -5.96 25.05 -3.39
C ILE A 158 -7.45 24.72 -3.39
N ASP A 159 -7.93 24.19 -4.53
CA ASP A 159 -9.26 23.60 -4.69
C ASP A 159 -9.17 22.39 -5.61
N LYS A 160 -8.90 21.21 -5.01
CA LYS A 160 -8.69 19.97 -5.75
C LYS A 160 -9.75 18.94 -5.40
N THR A 161 -10.26 18.26 -6.41
CA THR A 161 -11.21 17.16 -6.26
C THR A 161 -10.84 16.02 -7.20
N GLU A 162 -10.81 14.81 -6.68
CA GLU A 162 -10.60 13.59 -7.44
C GLU A 162 -11.67 12.56 -7.08
N ILE A 163 -12.28 11.96 -8.12
CA ILE A 163 -13.19 10.83 -7.97
C ILE A 163 -12.38 9.57 -8.26
N ARG A 164 -12.46 8.59 -7.36
CA ARG A 164 -11.78 7.29 -7.44
C ARG A 164 -12.78 6.17 -7.31
N TYR A 165 -12.48 5.04 -7.94
CA TYR A 165 -13.27 3.82 -7.85
C TYR A 165 -12.35 2.70 -7.40
N HIS A 166 -12.84 1.85 -6.49
CA HIS A 166 -12.13 0.63 -6.14
C HIS A 166 -13.10 -0.44 -5.65
N ALA A 167 -12.68 -1.68 -5.82
CA ALA A 167 -13.27 -2.83 -5.16
C ALA A 167 -12.30 -3.33 -4.09
N MET A 168 -12.84 -3.81 -2.98
CA MET A 168 -12.17 -4.65 -2.01
C MET A 168 -12.95 -5.97 -1.96
N VAL A 169 -12.23 -7.07 -2.09
CA VAL A 169 -12.78 -8.42 -2.02
C VAL A 169 -12.08 -9.16 -0.91
N GLU A 170 -12.82 -9.54 0.12
CA GLU A 170 -12.32 -10.39 1.20
C GLU A 170 -12.88 -11.79 1.01
N ALA A 171 -12.02 -12.79 0.87
CA ALA A 171 -12.40 -14.17 0.66
C ALA A 171 -11.69 -15.08 1.67
N ILE A 172 -12.37 -16.16 2.08
CA ILE A 172 -11.81 -17.19 2.97
C ILE A 172 -11.80 -18.53 2.24
N PRO A 173 -10.80 -18.79 1.37
CA PRO A 173 -10.51 -20.10 0.84
C PRO A 173 -10.26 -21.09 1.97
N THR A 174 -10.96 -22.22 1.94
CA THR A 174 -10.94 -23.24 2.98
C THR A 174 -10.73 -24.61 2.34
N TRP A 175 -9.94 -25.46 2.97
CA TRP A 175 -9.77 -26.86 2.58
C TRP A 175 -10.06 -27.80 3.75
N ASN A 176 -10.96 -28.75 3.53
CA ASN A 176 -11.35 -29.75 4.52
C ASN A 176 -10.63 -31.09 4.25
N GLY A 177 -9.72 -31.47 5.14
CA GLY A 177 -8.98 -32.71 5.08
C GLY A 177 -9.58 -33.86 5.91
N GLY A 178 -10.80 -33.71 6.37
CA GLY A 178 -11.51 -34.68 7.24
C GLY A 178 -11.33 -34.34 8.71
N GLU A 179 -10.21 -34.67 9.33
CA GLU A 179 -9.95 -34.37 10.75
C GLU A 179 -9.48 -32.91 10.98
N GLU A 180 -8.81 -32.32 9.99
CA GLU A 180 -8.28 -30.96 10.04
C GLU A 180 -8.83 -30.14 8.87
N SER A 181 -9.01 -28.84 9.08
CA SER A 181 -9.29 -27.87 8.03
C SER A 181 -8.29 -26.72 8.09
N VAL A 182 -7.98 -26.15 6.94
CA VAL A 182 -7.10 -24.98 6.80
C VAL A 182 -7.86 -23.88 6.09
N GLU A 183 -7.75 -22.67 6.60
CA GLU A 183 -8.31 -21.46 6.02
C GLU A 183 -7.19 -20.47 5.70
N LEU A 184 -7.37 -19.72 4.63
CA LEU A 184 -6.58 -18.53 4.30
C LEU A 184 -7.52 -17.33 4.26
N TYR A 185 -7.07 -16.21 4.80
CA TYR A 185 -7.73 -14.91 4.61
C TYR A 185 -7.04 -14.18 3.48
N GLU A 186 -7.80 -13.80 2.47
CA GLU A 186 -7.31 -13.05 1.33
C GLU A 186 -8.10 -11.76 1.13
N CYS A 187 -7.38 -10.69 0.86
CA CYS A 187 -7.95 -9.37 0.57
C CYS A 187 -7.35 -8.82 -0.72
N TYR A 188 -8.22 -8.61 -1.71
CA TYR A 188 -7.85 -8.05 -3.01
C TYR A 188 -8.42 -6.65 -3.16
N ASN A 189 -7.57 -5.75 -3.64
CA ASN A 189 -7.96 -4.38 -3.96
C ASN A 189 -7.64 -4.08 -5.42
N PHE A 190 -8.62 -3.63 -6.19
CA PHE A 190 -8.43 -3.27 -7.60
C PHE A 190 -9.33 -2.13 -8.03
N THR A 191 -8.94 -1.45 -9.11
CA THR A 191 -9.69 -0.32 -9.69
C THR A 191 -10.28 -0.62 -11.06
N GLU A 192 -9.95 -1.77 -11.62
CA GLU A 192 -10.45 -2.28 -12.88
C GLU A 192 -10.88 -3.75 -12.69
N PHE A 193 -12.07 -4.13 -13.13
CA PHE A 193 -12.55 -5.50 -13.02
C PHE A 193 -12.24 -6.30 -14.28
N ASP A 194 -11.62 -7.43 -14.07
CA ASP A 194 -11.42 -8.50 -15.05
C ASP A 194 -11.74 -9.84 -14.38
N ALA A 195 -12.79 -10.49 -14.84
CA ALA A 195 -13.30 -11.72 -14.20
C ALA A 195 -12.27 -12.86 -14.23
N GLN A 196 -11.51 -12.99 -15.33
CA GLN A 196 -10.50 -14.03 -15.45
C GLN A 196 -9.39 -13.83 -14.40
N THR A 197 -8.87 -12.60 -14.28
CA THR A 197 -7.84 -12.25 -13.28
C THR A 197 -8.31 -12.58 -11.87
N VAL A 198 -9.53 -12.19 -11.48
CA VAL A 198 -10.08 -12.49 -10.15
C VAL A 198 -10.19 -14.00 -9.94
N THR A 199 -10.72 -14.76 -10.92
CA THR A 199 -10.84 -16.21 -10.82
C THR A 199 -9.47 -16.89 -10.68
N GLU A 200 -8.46 -16.48 -11.45
CA GLU A 200 -7.10 -17.06 -11.41
C GLU A 200 -6.40 -16.79 -10.07
N GLU A 201 -6.56 -15.60 -9.49
CA GLU A 201 -6.04 -15.24 -8.17
C GLU A 201 -6.66 -16.13 -7.08
N ILE A 202 -7.98 -16.24 -7.04
CA ILE A 202 -8.67 -17.10 -6.05
C ILE A 202 -8.33 -18.58 -6.27
N ALA A 203 -8.28 -19.06 -7.52
CA ALA A 203 -7.88 -20.45 -7.82
C ALA A 203 -6.44 -20.74 -7.32
N THR A 204 -5.55 -19.76 -7.36
CA THR A 204 -4.22 -19.88 -6.78
C THR A 204 -4.30 -20.07 -5.27
N ARG A 205 -5.13 -19.30 -4.57
CA ARG A 205 -5.33 -19.44 -3.12
C ARG A 205 -6.03 -20.74 -2.74
N MET A 206 -6.95 -21.22 -3.56
CA MET A 206 -7.56 -22.56 -3.38
C MET A 206 -6.52 -23.67 -3.45
N ARG A 207 -5.54 -23.59 -4.36
CA ARG A 207 -4.42 -24.52 -4.41
C ARG A 207 -3.51 -24.40 -3.18
N GLU A 208 -3.19 -23.18 -2.78
CA GLU A 208 -2.33 -22.92 -1.62
C GLU A 208 -2.95 -23.40 -0.31
N VAL A 209 -4.26 -23.25 -0.10
CA VAL A 209 -4.91 -23.78 1.11
C VAL A 209 -4.92 -25.31 1.15
N ARG A 210 -5.11 -25.97 0.00
CA ARG A 210 -4.97 -27.43 -0.15
C ARG A 210 -3.55 -27.87 0.19
N ASP A 211 -2.58 -27.24 -0.44
CA ASP A 211 -1.16 -27.60 -0.29
C ASP A 211 -0.64 -27.31 1.12
N ARG A 212 -1.18 -26.28 1.79
CA ARG A 212 -0.87 -25.98 3.18
C ARG A 212 -1.35 -27.08 4.14
N LEU A 213 -2.49 -27.71 3.89
CA LEU A 213 -2.93 -28.86 4.68
C LEU A 213 -1.98 -30.05 4.50
N ALA A 214 -1.43 -30.25 3.28
CA ALA A 214 -0.49 -31.33 2.98
C ALA A 214 0.96 -31.02 3.39
N ALA A 215 1.28 -29.74 3.67
CA ALA A 215 2.64 -29.29 3.94
C ALA A 215 3.20 -29.86 5.24
N LYS A 216 4.49 -30.18 5.23
CA LYS A 216 5.20 -30.72 6.38
C LYS A 216 6.47 -29.93 6.67
N VAL A 217 6.94 -30.04 7.90
CA VAL A 217 8.27 -29.55 8.26
C VAL A 217 9.30 -30.43 7.57
N PRO A 218 10.30 -29.86 6.87
CA PRO A 218 11.37 -30.66 6.26
C PRO A 218 12.16 -31.47 7.29
N ASP A 219 12.47 -32.74 6.96
CA ASP A 219 13.25 -33.62 7.85
C ASP A 219 14.74 -33.21 7.96
N THR A 220 15.23 -32.40 6.99
CA THR A 220 16.61 -31.93 6.91
C THR A 220 16.67 -30.44 6.63
N LYS A 221 17.77 -29.79 7.05
CA LYS A 221 18.01 -28.37 6.74
C LYS A 221 18.08 -28.20 5.22
N LEU A 222 17.26 -27.29 4.70
CA LEU A 222 17.28 -26.90 3.30
C LEU A 222 18.39 -25.87 3.06
N CYS A 223 19.15 -26.04 1.98
CA CYS A 223 20.23 -25.13 1.57
C CYS A 223 20.08 -24.84 0.06
N CYS A 224 19.34 -23.81 -0.24
CA CYS A 224 19.09 -23.37 -1.61
C CYS A 224 18.65 -21.89 -1.62
N PRO A 225 18.67 -21.21 -2.76
CA PRO A 225 18.18 -19.85 -2.87
C PRO A 225 16.72 -19.70 -2.43
N VAL A 226 16.43 -18.62 -1.69
CA VAL A 226 15.07 -18.23 -1.29
C VAL A 226 14.50 -17.31 -2.36
N VAL A 227 13.31 -17.63 -2.86
CA VAL A 227 12.58 -16.80 -3.84
C VAL A 227 11.40 -16.13 -3.15
N LEU A 228 11.38 -14.79 -3.22
CA LEU A 228 10.29 -13.95 -2.71
C LEU A 228 9.44 -13.42 -3.87
N GLY A 229 8.13 -13.37 -3.66
CA GLY A 229 7.16 -12.83 -4.62
C GLY A 229 6.92 -11.33 -4.44
N ALA A 230 6.03 -10.79 -5.27
CA ALA A 230 5.72 -9.35 -5.30
C ALA A 230 5.23 -8.79 -3.95
N THR A 231 4.52 -9.57 -3.15
CA THR A 231 4.05 -9.17 -1.82
C THR A 231 5.21 -8.81 -0.89
N GLU A 232 6.18 -9.71 -0.77
CA GLU A 232 7.36 -9.51 0.08
C GLU A 232 8.32 -8.48 -0.52
N LEU A 233 8.49 -8.49 -1.85
CA LEU A 233 9.31 -7.50 -2.56
C LEU A 233 8.76 -6.09 -2.40
N SER A 234 7.46 -5.91 -2.49
CA SER A 234 6.84 -4.61 -2.27
C SER A 234 7.15 -4.08 -0.86
N ARG A 235 7.05 -4.92 0.17
CA ARG A 235 7.38 -4.56 1.56
C ARG A 235 8.85 -4.17 1.73
N LEU A 236 9.75 -4.99 1.20
CA LEU A 236 11.19 -4.71 1.21
C LEU A 236 11.50 -3.36 0.56
N LEU A 237 11.02 -3.16 -0.66
CA LEU A 237 11.39 -2.00 -1.46
C LEU A 237 10.70 -0.72 -1.02
N PHE A 238 9.45 -0.78 -0.51
CA PHE A 238 8.82 0.35 0.17
C PHE A 238 9.57 0.75 1.44
N SER A 239 10.05 -0.21 2.23
CA SER A 239 10.84 0.08 3.44
C SER A 239 12.15 0.79 3.10
N LEU A 240 12.89 0.33 2.09
CA LEU A 240 14.10 0.99 1.61
C LEU A 240 13.82 2.41 1.07
N ALA A 241 12.79 2.56 0.24
CA ALA A 241 12.41 3.86 -0.30
C ALA A 241 11.95 4.83 0.81
N HIS A 242 11.31 4.33 1.88
CA HIS A 242 10.85 5.15 3.00
C HIS A 242 12.00 5.83 3.76
N GLU A 243 13.17 5.18 3.82
CA GLU A 243 14.37 5.79 4.42
C GLU A 243 14.87 7.03 3.66
N LEU A 244 14.40 7.24 2.44
CA LEU A 244 14.69 8.43 1.64
C LEU A 244 13.55 9.47 1.70
N ASN A 245 12.65 9.37 2.67
CA ASN A 245 11.59 10.35 2.88
C ASN A 245 12.13 11.61 3.58
N TYR A 246 11.67 12.78 3.16
CA TYR A 246 12.08 14.07 3.73
C TYR A 246 11.93 14.17 5.25
N ALA A 247 10.88 13.57 5.81
CA ALA A 247 10.67 13.61 7.25
C ALA A 247 11.76 12.84 8.01
N GLY A 248 12.13 11.64 7.55
CA GLY A 248 13.22 10.86 8.12
C GLY A 248 14.57 11.58 8.01
N ILE A 249 14.86 12.14 6.83
CA ILE A 249 16.11 12.91 6.59
C ILE A 249 16.17 14.14 7.49
N TYR A 250 15.11 14.93 7.58
CA TYR A 250 15.07 16.11 8.43
C TYR A 250 15.23 15.79 9.93
N ASN A 251 14.56 14.74 10.39
CA ASN A 251 14.61 14.32 11.79
C ASN A 251 15.85 13.50 12.14
N HIS A 252 16.76 13.26 11.19
CA HIS A 252 17.95 12.42 11.36
C HIS A 252 17.64 10.99 11.81
N THR A 253 16.52 10.46 11.34
CA THR A 253 16.09 9.07 11.58
C THR A 253 16.19 8.20 10.34
N ALA A 254 16.61 8.74 9.20
CA ALA A 254 16.83 7.98 7.98
C ALA A 254 18.12 7.17 8.04
N ALA A 255 18.07 5.91 7.61
CA ALA A 255 19.25 5.05 7.52
C ALA A 255 20.16 5.43 6.34
N PHE A 256 19.59 6.04 5.29
CA PHE A 256 20.31 6.40 4.06
C PHE A 256 20.20 7.90 3.78
N LYS A 257 21.19 8.41 3.07
CA LYS A 257 21.22 9.77 2.50
C LYS A 257 21.60 9.72 1.02
N GLU A 258 21.31 10.78 0.29
CA GLU A 258 21.73 10.92 -1.10
C GLU A 258 23.25 10.76 -1.25
N GLY A 259 23.66 9.90 -2.18
CA GLY A 259 25.03 9.49 -2.45
C GLY A 259 25.44 8.15 -1.84
N ASP A 260 24.67 7.59 -0.91
CA ASP A 260 24.99 6.30 -0.32
C ASP A 260 24.74 5.15 -1.33
N ASP A 261 25.68 4.22 -1.41
CA ASP A 261 25.51 2.95 -2.13
C ASP A 261 24.79 1.95 -1.20
N ILE A 262 23.48 1.76 -1.46
CA ILE A 262 22.60 0.88 -0.66
C ILE A 262 22.94 -0.59 -0.90
N GLN A 263 23.53 -0.91 -2.04
CA GLN A 263 23.94 -2.27 -2.45
C GLN A 263 25.46 -2.39 -2.52
N THR A 264 26.16 -1.90 -1.51
CA THR A 264 27.63 -1.97 -1.46
C THR A 264 28.13 -3.39 -1.70
N GLY A 265 29.04 -3.55 -2.65
CA GLY A 265 29.58 -4.86 -3.02
C GLY A 265 28.66 -5.72 -3.88
N ALA A 266 27.66 -5.13 -4.53
CA ALA A 266 26.68 -5.84 -5.35
C ALA A 266 27.33 -6.73 -6.41
N VAL A 267 26.92 -7.99 -6.43
CA VAL A 267 27.26 -9.01 -7.44
C VAL A 267 26.01 -9.48 -8.21
N GLY A 268 24.82 -9.17 -7.70
CA GLY A 268 23.52 -9.40 -8.32
C GLY A 268 23.02 -8.21 -9.12
N ASP A 269 21.68 -8.14 -9.29
CA ASP A 269 21.03 -7.01 -9.97
C ASP A 269 21.03 -5.76 -9.09
N ARG A 270 21.26 -4.60 -9.69
CA ARG A 270 21.21 -3.33 -9.00
C ARG A 270 19.82 -2.69 -9.12
N LEU A 271 19.36 -2.10 -8.03
CA LEU A 271 18.02 -1.52 -7.90
C LEU A 271 17.93 -0.16 -8.57
N THR A 272 16.90 0.05 -9.38
CA THR A 272 16.41 1.37 -9.76
C THR A 272 14.96 1.51 -9.31
N VAL A 273 14.70 2.48 -8.44
CA VAL A 273 13.44 2.65 -7.72
C VAL A 273 12.92 4.07 -7.85
N THR A 274 11.70 4.20 -8.34
CA THR A 274 10.94 5.45 -8.40
C THR A 274 9.73 5.37 -7.47
N VAL A 275 9.63 6.28 -6.50
CA VAL A 275 8.40 6.48 -5.74
C VAL A 275 7.48 7.36 -6.59
N CYS A 276 6.24 6.94 -6.79
CA CYS A 276 5.35 7.57 -7.75
C CYS A 276 3.94 7.81 -7.21
N GLY A 277 3.22 8.73 -7.85
CA GLY A 277 1.85 9.08 -7.49
C GLY A 277 0.83 8.05 -7.99
N ALA A 278 1.14 7.28 -9.02
CA ALA A 278 0.20 6.34 -9.61
C ALA A 278 0.88 5.12 -10.23
N VAL A 279 0.21 3.97 -10.06
CA VAL A 279 0.44 2.71 -10.78
C VAL A 279 -0.90 2.26 -11.33
N LYS A 280 -0.94 1.81 -12.59
CA LYS A 280 -2.18 1.33 -13.23
C LYS A 280 -2.83 0.22 -12.41
N GLY A 281 -4.14 0.31 -12.18
CA GLY A 281 -4.90 -0.68 -11.41
C GLY A 281 -4.75 -0.56 -9.88
N SER A 282 -3.87 0.31 -9.38
CA SER A 282 -3.62 0.47 -7.94
C SER A 282 -4.61 1.41 -7.27
N VAL A 283 -5.18 0.95 -6.16
CA VAL A 283 -6.03 1.76 -5.27
C VAL A 283 -5.25 2.85 -4.53
N ARG A 284 -3.92 2.77 -4.50
CA ARG A 284 -3.03 3.78 -3.88
C ARG A 284 -2.74 4.97 -4.80
N SER A 285 -3.14 4.87 -6.06
CA SER A 285 -2.94 5.95 -7.05
C SER A 285 -3.72 7.20 -6.67
N ALA A 286 -3.05 8.34 -6.76
CA ALA A 286 -3.62 9.64 -6.44
C ALA A 286 -3.03 10.76 -7.31
N ALA A 287 -3.78 11.85 -7.50
CA ALA A 287 -3.28 13.04 -8.19
C ALA A 287 -2.61 14.04 -7.24
N PHE A 288 -3.02 14.04 -5.99
CA PHE A 288 -2.52 14.94 -4.94
C PHE A 288 -2.60 14.26 -3.58
N ASP A 289 -1.79 14.75 -2.65
CA ASP A 289 -1.78 14.28 -1.27
C ASP A 289 -2.78 15.05 -0.37
N ALA A 290 -2.78 14.70 0.91
CA ALA A 290 -3.65 15.35 1.90
C ALA A 290 -3.33 16.83 2.13
N ASP A 291 -2.15 17.30 1.76
CA ASP A 291 -1.79 18.73 1.83
C ASP A 291 -2.31 19.52 0.62
N GLY A 292 -2.77 18.81 -0.40
CA GLY A 292 -3.15 19.37 -1.69
C GLY A 292 -1.97 19.56 -2.65
N THR A 293 -0.80 18.97 -2.32
CA THR A 293 0.36 18.97 -3.22
C THR A 293 0.11 18.01 -4.37
N SER A 294 0.25 18.44 -5.61
CA SER A 294 0.26 17.56 -6.77
C SER A 294 1.39 16.55 -6.66
N LEU A 295 1.11 15.29 -6.89
CA LEU A 295 2.11 14.22 -6.77
C LEU A 295 3.06 14.25 -7.97
N VAL A 296 4.36 14.26 -7.68
CA VAL A 296 5.44 14.25 -8.67
C VAL A 296 6.33 13.05 -8.40
N ASP A 297 6.48 12.18 -9.39
CA ASP A 297 7.34 11.00 -9.31
C ASP A 297 8.77 11.38 -8.93
N ALA A 298 9.38 10.61 -8.05
CA ALA A 298 10.73 10.82 -7.55
C ALA A 298 11.55 9.55 -7.70
N GLU A 299 12.56 9.56 -8.55
CA GLU A 299 13.56 8.52 -8.58
C GLU A 299 14.45 8.66 -7.35
N VAL A 300 14.40 7.66 -6.46
CA VAL A 300 15.09 7.70 -5.17
C VAL A 300 16.34 6.83 -5.14
N ILE A 301 16.33 5.74 -5.89
CA ILE A 301 17.48 4.83 -6.04
C ILE A 301 17.71 4.64 -7.54
N ARG A 302 18.94 4.76 -7.96
CA ARG A 302 19.40 4.46 -9.32
C ARG A 302 20.65 3.61 -9.26
N ASP A 303 20.60 2.45 -9.93
CA ASP A 303 21.75 1.54 -9.97
C ASP A 303 22.34 1.29 -8.57
N GLY A 304 21.45 1.02 -7.59
CA GLY A 304 21.79 0.74 -6.20
C GLY A 304 22.24 1.92 -5.36
N VAL A 305 22.32 3.12 -5.93
CA VAL A 305 22.73 4.35 -5.22
C VAL A 305 21.51 5.21 -4.91
N ALA A 306 21.46 5.76 -3.70
CA ALA A 306 20.46 6.77 -3.32
C ALA A 306 20.74 8.07 -4.09
N VAL A 307 19.85 8.43 -5.04
CA VAL A 307 20.04 9.61 -5.90
C VAL A 307 19.05 10.73 -5.65
N GLY A 308 18.00 10.47 -4.88
CA GLY A 308 16.96 11.43 -4.60
C GLY A 308 16.19 11.10 -3.34
N SER A 309 15.26 11.97 -3.01
CA SER A 309 14.38 11.84 -1.86
C SER A 309 13.03 12.47 -2.16
N PHE A 310 12.01 12.19 -1.36
CA PHE A 310 10.63 12.61 -1.61
C PHE A 310 9.92 12.98 -0.29
N GLY A 311 8.79 13.67 -0.39
CA GLY A 311 7.95 13.90 0.79
C GLY A 311 7.08 15.15 0.71
N SER A 312 6.44 15.44 1.84
CA SER A 312 5.45 16.50 1.99
C SER A 312 6.03 17.90 1.82
N VAL A 313 5.18 18.85 1.53
CA VAL A 313 5.52 20.27 1.41
C VAL A 313 6.23 20.82 2.64
N ARG A 314 5.84 20.39 3.84
CA ARG A 314 6.44 20.83 5.09
C ARG A 314 7.93 20.50 5.16
N TYR A 315 8.29 19.24 5.03
CA TYR A 315 9.68 18.80 5.14
C TYR A 315 10.51 19.17 3.92
N ALA A 316 9.88 19.26 2.73
CA ALA A 316 10.51 19.85 1.55
C ALA A 316 10.99 21.29 1.84
N SER A 317 10.11 22.10 2.45
CA SER A 317 10.46 23.48 2.84
C SER A 317 11.62 23.52 3.81
N TYR A 318 11.64 22.67 4.84
CA TYR A 318 12.72 22.62 5.84
C TYR A 318 14.07 22.18 5.26
N LEU A 319 14.04 21.33 4.24
CA LEU A 319 15.24 20.87 3.54
C LEU A 319 15.66 21.75 2.35
N GLY A 320 14.87 22.78 2.02
CA GLY A 320 15.11 23.62 0.84
C GLY A 320 14.93 22.87 -0.49
N LYS A 321 14.05 21.84 -0.52
CA LYS A 321 13.77 20.99 -1.67
C LYS A 321 12.39 21.31 -2.27
N ALA A 322 12.15 20.88 -3.51
CA ALA A 322 10.83 20.92 -4.11
C ALA A 322 9.93 19.81 -3.52
N PRO A 323 8.66 20.09 -3.17
CA PRO A 323 7.76 19.06 -2.68
C PRO A 323 7.37 18.09 -3.81
N THR A 324 7.39 16.80 -3.52
CA THR A 324 6.87 15.76 -4.42
C THR A 324 5.47 15.30 -4.02
N GLY A 325 5.03 15.70 -2.84
CA GLY A 325 3.88 15.15 -2.14
C GLY A 325 4.18 13.81 -1.46
N ASN A 326 3.20 13.31 -0.71
CA ASN A 326 3.30 12.02 -0.05
C ASN A 326 2.89 10.92 -1.04
N LEU A 327 3.89 10.35 -1.72
CA LEU A 327 3.73 9.35 -2.76
C LEU A 327 3.37 7.98 -2.15
N GLY A 328 2.41 7.28 -2.74
CA GLY A 328 1.87 6.00 -2.23
C GLY A 328 2.21 4.77 -3.07
N CYS A 329 2.83 4.96 -4.25
CA CYS A 329 3.15 3.91 -5.19
C CYS A 329 4.66 3.80 -5.44
N LEU A 330 5.09 2.63 -5.93
CA LEU A 330 6.47 2.31 -6.21
C LEU A 330 6.59 1.68 -7.59
N ARG A 331 7.53 2.16 -8.39
CA ARG A 331 7.94 1.56 -9.66
C ARG A 331 9.39 1.14 -9.55
N VAL A 332 9.67 -0.13 -9.87
CA VAL A 332 11.01 -0.73 -9.80
C VAL A 332 11.34 -1.31 -11.16
N GLU A 333 12.54 -1.05 -11.65
CA GLU A 333 13.00 -1.65 -12.90
C GLU A 333 13.17 -3.17 -12.72
N THR A 334 12.81 -3.93 -13.77
CA THR A 334 13.01 -5.38 -13.80
C THR A 334 14.48 -5.74 -13.91
N GLY A 335 14.81 -6.93 -13.41
CA GLY A 335 16.17 -7.46 -13.53
C GLY A 335 16.46 -8.14 -14.85
N SER A 336 17.51 -8.94 -14.85
CA SER A 336 18.02 -9.64 -16.04
C SER A 336 17.68 -11.14 -16.09
N ALA A 337 17.15 -11.71 -15.01
CA ALA A 337 16.90 -13.14 -14.90
C ALA A 337 15.47 -13.48 -15.34
N SER A 338 15.28 -14.49 -16.19
CA SER A 338 13.94 -15.02 -16.43
C SER A 338 13.38 -15.69 -15.17
N ASP A 339 12.05 -15.78 -15.06
CA ASP A 339 11.41 -16.52 -13.96
C ASP A 339 11.93 -17.97 -13.89
N ALA A 340 12.19 -18.61 -15.03
CA ALA A 340 12.76 -19.94 -15.09
C ALA A 340 14.23 -20.01 -14.58
N ASP A 341 15.00 -18.93 -14.75
CA ASP A 341 16.35 -18.85 -14.20
C ASP A 341 16.36 -18.69 -12.69
N LEU A 342 15.39 -17.93 -12.13
CA LEU A 342 15.22 -17.78 -10.70
C LEU A 342 14.67 -19.05 -10.03
N ALA A 343 13.91 -19.83 -10.78
CA ALA A 343 13.33 -21.12 -10.35
C ALA A 343 14.22 -22.32 -10.75
N ARG A 344 15.54 -22.14 -10.90
CA ARG A 344 16.45 -23.28 -11.12
C ARG A 344 16.63 -24.09 -9.86
N ALA A 345 16.57 -25.38 -10.02
CA ALA A 345 16.67 -26.35 -8.92
C ALA A 345 18.07 -26.40 -8.27
N PRO A 346 18.15 -26.59 -6.94
CA PRO A 346 17.02 -26.49 -6.01
C PRO A 346 16.66 -25.03 -5.70
N TYR A 347 15.39 -24.76 -5.33
CA TYR A 347 14.96 -23.45 -4.81
C TYR A 347 13.90 -23.59 -3.74
N PHE A 348 13.70 -22.51 -2.96
CA PHE A 348 12.70 -22.39 -1.94
C PHE A 348 11.87 -21.12 -2.19
N ARG A 349 10.64 -21.28 -2.68
CA ARG A 349 9.74 -20.17 -2.98
C ARG A 349 8.73 -19.94 -1.86
N CYS A 350 8.83 -18.80 -1.18
CA CYS A 350 7.83 -18.38 -0.21
C CYS A 350 6.51 -18.06 -0.92
N ALA A 351 5.43 -18.77 -0.57
CA ALA A 351 4.09 -18.53 -1.08
C ALA A 351 3.24 -17.75 -0.09
N SER A 352 3.38 -18.02 1.22
CA SER A 352 2.68 -17.29 2.26
C SER A 352 3.59 -17.15 3.50
N MET A 353 3.70 -15.92 4.00
CA MET A 353 4.45 -15.59 5.21
C MET A 353 3.55 -14.90 6.23
N SER A 354 3.87 -15.01 7.53
CA SER A 354 3.20 -14.21 8.58
C SER A 354 3.60 -12.73 8.52
N GLY A 355 4.57 -12.38 7.70
CA GLY A 355 5.08 -11.06 7.40
C GLY A 355 6.59 -11.10 7.26
N LEU A 356 7.11 -10.40 6.25
CA LEU A 356 8.54 -10.13 6.12
C LEU A 356 8.93 -9.09 7.16
N GLN A 357 9.90 -9.40 8.00
CA GLN A 357 10.48 -8.51 9.00
C GLN A 357 11.77 -7.91 8.44
N LEU A 358 11.87 -6.60 8.51
CA LEU A 358 13.02 -5.83 8.06
C LEU A 358 13.47 -4.93 9.19
N ASP A 359 14.73 -5.01 9.54
CA ASP A 359 15.38 -4.08 10.46
C ASP A 359 16.63 -3.52 9.77
N ILE A 360 16.45 -2.38 9.12
CA ILE A 360 17.51 -1.73 8.34
C ILE A 360 18.66 -1.28 9.24
N TYR A 361 18.37 -0.92 10.49
CA TYR A 361 19.38 -0.44 11.45
C TYR A 361 20.22 -1.56 12.05
N ASN A 362 19.65 -2.77 12.19
CA ASN A 362 20.34 -3.96 12.68
C ASN A 362 20.73 -4.93 11.56
N ASP A 363 20.62 -4.49 10.31
CA ASP A 363 20.99 -5.28 9.13
C ASP A 363 20.31 -6.66 9.07
N TYR A 364 18.99 -6.69 9.29
CA TYR A 364 18.23 -7.94 9.37
C TYR A 364 17.10 -8.01 8.34
N ILE A 365 16.95 -9.18 7.74
CA ILE A 365 15.79 -9.59 6.94
C ILE A 365 15.39 -11.01 7.34
N GLY A 366 14.08 -11.27 7.54
CA GLY A 366 13.60 -12.61 7.85
C GLY A 366 12.10 -12.66 8.10
N GLY A 367 11.61 -13.84 8.50
CA GLY A 367 10.21 -14.03 8.85
C GLY A 367 9.79 -15.48 8.86
N GLU A 368 8.64 -15.73 9.49
CA GLU A 368 8.01 -17.04 9.55
C GLU A 368 7.31 -17.35 8.23
N VAL A 369 7.54 -18.55 7.72
CA VAL A 369 6.94 -19.05 6.49
C VAL A 369 5.79 -19.98 6.81
N ARG A 370 4.58 -19.60 6.39
CA ARG A 370 3.36 -20.40 6.57
C ARG A 370 3.20 -21.46 5.51
N LEU A 371 3.61 -21.11 4.27
CA LEU A 371 3.67 -22.03 3.14
C LEU A 371 4.81 -21.62 2.23
N ALA A 372 5.65 -22.57 1.87
CA ALA A 372 6.58 -22.44 0.76
C ALA A 372 6.57 -23.70 -0.11
N TYR A 373 7.12 -23.55 -1.29
CA TYR A 373 7.37 -24.66 -2.22
C TYR A 373 8.87 -24.87 -2.34
N TYR A 374 9.32 -26.02 -1.88
CA TYR A 374 10.68 -26.48 -2.10
C TYR A 374 10.74 -27.33 -3.37
N PHE A 375 11.54 -26.93 -4.33
CA PHE A 375 11.79 -27.69 -5.54
C PHE A 375 13.15 -28.39 -5.43
N ASP A 376 13.14 -29.73 -5.42
CA ASP A 376 14.33 -30.56 -5.23
C ASP A 376 15.12 -30.82 -6.55
N GLY A 377 14.54 -30.43 -7.68
CA GLY A 377 15.04 -30.69 -9.03
C GLY A 377 14.13 -31.60 -9.85
N GLU A 378 13.16 -32.26 -9.21
CA GLU A 378 12.19 -33.15 -9.84
C GLU A 378 10.75 -32.69 -9.59
N LYS A 379 10.44 -32.25 -8.37
CA LYS A 379 9.08 -31.88 -7.95
C LYS A 379 9.08 -30.73 -6.97
N GLU A 380 7.99 -29.94 -6.96
CA GLU A 380 7.67 -29.01 -5.89
C GLU A 380 7.03 -29.76 -4.71
N ILE A 381 7.53 -29.50 -3.50
CA ILE A 381 7.09 -30.08 -2.25
C ILE A 381 6.58 -28.94 -1.37
N PRO A 382 5.30 -28.93 -0.95
CA PRO A 382 4.82 -27.93 -0.02
C PRO A 382 5.42 -28.16 1.38
N VAL A 383 5.97 -27.10 1.97
CA VAL A 383 6.62 -27.13 3.28
C VAL A 383 6.12 -25.98 4.16
N THR A 384 6.13 -26.19 5.48
CA THR A 384 5.67 -25.25 6.50
C THR A 384 6.51 -25.38 7.79
N GLY A 385 6.24 -24.52 8.78
CA GLY A 385 6.85 -24.61 10.12
C GLY A 385 8.34 -24.26 10.14
N ILE A 386 8.76 -23.38 9.24
CA ILE A 386 10.14 -22.91 9.05
C ILE A 386 10.15 -21.38 8.96
N SER A 387 11.33 -20.81 9.10
CA SER A 387 11.55 -19.37 8.96
C SER A 387 12.68 -19.12 7.96
N ILE A 388 12.76 -17.90 7.48
CA ILE A 388 13.92 -17.39 6.74
C ILE A 388 14.63 -16.34 7.57
N SER A 389 15.96 -16.23 7.44
CA SER A 389 16.76 -15.26 8.19
C SER A 389 18.05 -14.93 7.43
N GLY A 390 18.47 -13.66 7.45
CA GLY A 390 19.70 -13.23 6.81
C GLY A 390 20.08 -11.80 7.15
N LYS A 391 21.22 -11.35 6.62
CA LYS A 391 21.60 -9.95 6.64
C LYS A 391 20.99 -9.23 5.44
N LEU A 392 20.36 -8.10 5.70
CA LEU A 392 19.73 -7.30 4.66
C LEU A 392 20.76 -6.79 3.63
N SER A 393 21.93 -6.34 4.09
CA SER A 393 23.00 -5.86 3.23
C SER A 393 23.51 -6.94 2.27
N GLU A 394 23.70 -8.18 2.75
CA GLU A 394 24.10 -9.31 1.94
C GLU A 394 22.98 -9.72 0.95
N ALA A 395 21.74 -9.75 1.43
CA ALA A 395 20.59 -10.03 0.58
C ALA A 395 20.48 -9.02 -0.58
N LEU A 396 20.62 -7.71 -0.29
CA LEU A 396 20.59 -6.67 -1.31
C LEU A 396 21.76 -6.75 -2.30
N ALA A 397 22.95 -7.12 -1.83
CA ALA A 397 24.13 -7.23 -2.69
C ALA A 397 24.07 -8.44 -3.66
N HIS A 398 23.37 -9.48 -3.28
CA HIS A 398 23.32 -10.74 -4.04
C HIS A 398 21.98 -10.98 -4.75
N MET A 399 21.00 -10.11 -4.58
CA MET A 399 19.66 -10.31 -5.13
C MET A 399 19.68 -10.41 -6.66
N ARG A 400 18.85 -11.31 -7.18
CA ARG A 400 18.57 -11.41 -8.61
C ARG A 400 17.10 -11.17 -8.85
N LEU A 401 16.80 -10.27 -9.75
CA LEU A 401 15.43 -9.83 -10.05
C LEU A 401 14.92 -10.47 -11.34
N SER A 402 13.63 -10.78 -11.36
CA SER A 402 12.93 -11.24 -12.57
C SER A 402 12.90 -10.15 -13.65
N ASP A 403 13.01 -10.56 -14.91
CA ASP A 403 12.79 -9.72 -16.10
C ASP A 403 11.30 -9.48 -16.36
N THR A 404 10.44 -10.23 -15.72
CA THR A 404 8.97 -10.12 -15.81
C THR A 404 8.46 -9.16 -14.76
N ALA A 405 7.72 -8.12 -15.19
CA ALA A 405 7.06 -7.19 -14.30
C ALA A 405 5.69 -7.70 -13.83
N THR A 406 5.32 -7.32 -12.62
CA THR A 406 3.97 -7.52 -12.07
C THR A 406 3.49 -6.27 -11.33
N VAL A 407 2.18 -6.21 -11.07
CA VAL A 407 1.56 -5.19 -10.22
C VAL A 407 0.98 -5.87 -8.99
N HIS A 408 1.29 -5.33 -7.82
CA HIS A 408 0.72 -5.76 -6.56
C HIS A 408 0.44 -4.54 -5.70
N GLU A 409 -0.82 -4.24 -5.44
CA GLU A 409 -1.27 -3.01 -4.77
C GLU A 409 -0.64 -1.74 -5.39
N GLY A 410 0.23 -1.03 -4.66
CA GLY A 410 0.96 0.16 -5.13
C GLY A 410 2.32 -0.12 -5.74
N TYR A 411 2.71 -1.38 -5.86
CA TYR A 411 3.99 -1.81 -6.43
C TYR A 411 3.84 -2.20 -7.90
N CYS A 412 4.77 -1.76 -8.72
CA CYS A 412 4.96 -2.22 -10.10
C CYS A 412 6.45 -2.50 -10.30
N GLY A 413 6.82 -3.75 -10.51
CA GLY A 413 8.22 -4.14 -10.60
C GLY A 413 8.41 -5.64 -10.82
N PRO A 414 9.63 -6.18 -10.57
CA PRO A 414 9.95 -7.59 -10.74
C PRO A 414 8.92 -8.49 -10.04
N ARG A 415 8.50 -9.53 -10.74
CA ARG A 415 7.56 -10.52 -10.21
C ARG A 415 8.16 -11.32 -9.07
N TRP A 416 9.43 -11.71 -9.20
CA TRP A 416 10.19 -12.47 -8.22
C TRP A 416 11.57 -11.87 -8.00
N ALA A 417 12.13 -12.16 -6.81
CA ALA A 417 13.55 -12.02 -6.54
C ALA A 417 14.10 -13.27 -5.88
N SER A 418 15.31 -13.66 -6.22
CA SER A 418 16.04 -14.78 -5.63
C SER A 418 17.19 -14.26 -4.78
N PHE A 419 17.40 -14.89 -3.63
CA PHE A 419 18.41 -14.56 -2.63
C PHE A 419 19.17 -15.83 -2.21
N ASP A 420 20.46 -15.88 -2.47
CA ASP A 420 21.32 -17.01 -2.10
C ASP A 420 21.97 -16.85 -0.71
N THR A 421 21.82 -15.69 -0.08
CA THR A 421 22.37 -15.33 1.23
C THR A 421 21.36 -15.38 2.37
N ILE A 422 20.08 -15.62 2.07
CA ILE A 422 19.04 -15.83 3.07
C ILE A 422 19.00 -17.30 3.45
N GLU A 423 19.14 -17.60 4.73
CA GLU A 423 19.09 -18.96 5.26
C GLU A 423 17.64 -19.39 5.54
N ILE A 424 17.40 -20.70 5.36
CA ILE A 424 16.18 -21.40 5.76
C ILE A 424 16.46 -22.05 7.11
N VAL A 425 15.71 -21.67 8.15
CA VAL A 425 15.93 -22.05 9.56
C VAL A 425 14.70 -22.68 10.19
#